data_08ba24999e753226396c6cdca568741b
#
_entry.id   08ba24999e753226396c6cdca568741b
#
_cell.length_a   1.000
_cell.length_b   1.000
_cell.length_c   1.000
_cell.angle_alpha   90.00
_cell.angle_beta   90.00
_cell.angle_gamma   90.00
#
_symmetry.space_group_name_H-M   'P 1'
#
loop_
_entity.id
_entity.type
_entity.pdbx_description
1 polymer ?
#
loop_
_entity_poly.entity_id
_entity_poly.type
_entity_poly.pdbx_seq_one_letter_code
_entity_poly.pdbx_strand_id
1 'polypeptide(L)'
;MAKKQKTLDDLFHETLKDIYYAEKKILTALPKMAKAAQSEELQAAFEKHEGETEGQVDRLEKVFALIEQPAKGKTCDAINGIVEEGKEIMKEFRGSPALDAGLLAAAQAVEHYEISRYGTLKTWAKELGLDEAASLLEETLQEEKKT
;
A
#
# COMPACT_ATOMS: atom_id res chain seq x y z
N MET A 1 9.84 -36.58 7.23
CA MET A 1 10.22 -35.38 8.00
C MET A 1 8.98 -34.58 8.35
N ALA A 2 8.86 -34.22 9.61
CA ALA A 2 7.78 -33.35 10.05
C ALA A 2 7.96 -31.95 9.43
N LYS A 3 6.90 -31.38 8.87
CA LYS A 3 6.92 -30.00 8.39
C LYS A 3 7.09 -29.06 9.59
N LYS A 4 8.02 -28.11 9.48
CA LYS A 4 8.16 -27.07 10.47
C LYS A 4 6.86 -26.26 10.54
N GLN A 5 6.33 -26.08 11.73
CA GLN A 5 5.15 -25.25 11.94
C GLN A 5 5.46 -23.78 11.61
N LYS A 6 4.61 -23.14 10.83
CA LYS A 6 4.75 -21.71 10.55
C LYS A 6 4.34 -20.90 11.77
N THR A 7 5.08 -19.83 12.03
CA THR A 7 4.94 -19.00 13.21
C THR A 7 4.47 -17.59 12.82
N LEU A 8 4.25 -16.74 13.81
CA LEU A 8 3.93 -15.34 13.58
C LEU A 8 5.05 -14.61 12.83
N ASP A 9 6.33 -14.99 13.07
CA ASP A 9 7.45 -14.44 12.29
C ASP A 9 7.27 -14.70 10.79
N ASP A 10 6.87 -15.92 10.44
CA ASP A 10 6.64 -16.28 9.04
C ASP A 10 5.48 -15.49 8.45
N LEU A 11 4.38 -15.36 9.19
CA LEU A 11 3.22 -14.60 8.74
C LEU A 11 3.55 -13.12 8.59
N PHE A 12 4.31 -12.56 9.52
CA PHE A 12 4.76 -11.17 9.44
C PHE A 12 5.59 -10.95 8.16
N HIS A 13 6.56 -11.82 7.90
CA HIS A 13 7.41 -11.73 6.72
C HIS A 13 6.59 -11.87 5.42
N GLU A 14 5.67 -12.81 5.35
CA GLU A 14 4.81 -12.99 4.18
C GLU A 14 3.91 -11.78 3.93
N THR A 15 3.33 -11.21 4.99
CA THR A 15 2.46 -10.04 4.87
C THR A 15 3.27 -8.78 4.52
N LEU A 16 4.50 -8.69 5.03
CA LEU A 16 5.42 -7.61 4.67
C LEU A 16 5.74 -7.63 3.16
N LYS A 17 5.99 -8.82 2.61
CA LYS A 17 6.21 -8.97 1.17
C LYS A 17 4.96 -8.59 0.37
N ASP A 18 3.79 -8.92 0.88
CA ASP A 18 2.51 -8.59 0.26
C ASP A 18 2.31 -7.07 0.17
N ILE A 19 2.51 -6.35 1.27
CA ILE A 19 2.35 -4.89 1.27
C ILE A 19 3.45 -4.17 0.47
N TYR A 20 4.65 -4.72 0.44
CA TYR A 20 5.74 -4.18 -0.37
C TYR A 20 5.40 -4.24 -1.86
N TYR A 21 4.88 -5.37 -2.31
CA TYR A 21 4.37 -5.50 -3.67
C TYR A 21 3.24 -4.49 -3.92
N ALA A 22 2.30 -4.39 -2.98
CA ALA A 22 1.17 -3.48 -3.10
C ALA A 22 1.61 -2.03 -3.25
N GLU A 23 2.56 -1.57 -2.43
CA GLU A 23 3.08 -0.21 -2.51
C GLU A 23 3.72 0.08 -3.87
N LYS A 24 4.50 -0.85 -4.38
CA LYS A 24 5.11 -0.70 -5.71
C LYS A 24 4.07 -0.66 -6.82
N LYS A 25 3.02 -1.46 -6.70
CA LYS A 25 1.91 -1.46 -7.65
C LYS A 25 1.17 -0.12 -7.63
N ILE A 26 0.95 0.42 -6.43
CA ILE A 26 0.31 1.73 -6.23
C ILE A 26 1.15 2.83 -6.88
N LEU A 27 2.47 2.78 -6.74
CA LEU A 27 3.38 3.75 -7.38
C LEU A 27 3.22 3.78 -8.91
N THR A 28 2.89 2.66 -9.53
CA THR A 28 2.65 2.64 -10.98
C THR A 28 1.26 3.13 -11.35
N ALA A 29 0.30 3.00 -10.44
CA ALA A 29 -1.09 3.39 -10.69
C ALA A 29 -1.34 4.89 -10.46
N LEU A 30 -0.73 5.48 -9.43
CA LEU A 30 -0.98 6.87 -9.04
C LEU A 30 -0.71 7.90 -10.14
N PRO A 31 0.40 7.82 -10.90
CA PRO A 31 0.62 8.76 -12.00
C PRO A 31 -0.47 8.71 -13.06
N LYS A 32 -0.98 7.52 -13.34
CA LYS A 32 -2.07 7.33 -14.32
C LYS A 32 -3.37 7.93 -13.81
N MET A 33 -3.64 7.77 -12.51
CA MET A 33 -4.83 8.36 -11.87
C MET A 33 -4.74 9.89 -11.86
N ALA A 34 -3.57 10.44 -11.53
CA ALA A 34 -3.34 11.88 -11.55
C ALA A 34 -3.58 12.46 -12.95
N LYS A 35 -3.08 11.78 -13.97
CA LYS A 35 -3.24 12.22 -15.36
C LYS A 35 -4.69 12.12 -15.83
N ALA A 36 -5.43 11.13 -15.35
CA ALA A 36 -6.84 10.92 -15.72
C ALA A 36 -7.79 11.88 -15.00
N ALA A 37 -7.44 12.34 -13.80
CA ALA A 37 -8.29 13.22 -12.99
C ALA A 37 -8.55 14.54 -13.71
N GLN A 38 -9.77 15.02 -13.62
CA GLN A 38 -10.21 16.27 -14.29
C GLN A 38 -10.00 17.49 -13.39
N SER A 39 -10.16 17.33 -12.07
CA SER A 39 -9.95 18.38 -11.09
C SER A 39 -8.47 18.56 -10.79
N GLU A 40 -8.00 19.81 -10.78
CA GLU A 40 -6.61 20.12 -10.41
C GLU A 40 -6.32 19.73 -8.97
N GLU A 41 -7.29 19.90 -8.08
CA GLU A 41 -7.18 19.51 -6.68
C GLU A 41 -6.98 18.01 -6.53
N LEU A 42 -7.74 17.21 -7.27
CA LEU A 42 -7.60 15.75 -7.24
C LEU A 42 -6.28 15.31 -7.87
N GLN A 43 -5.84 15.93 -8.95
CA GLN A 43 -4.54 15.67 -9.56
C GLN A 43 -3.41 15.90 -8.55
N ALA A 44 -3.46 17.04 -7.86
CA ALA A 44 -2.47 17.39 -6.85
C ALA A 44 -2.47 16.39 -5.67
N ALA A 45 -3.64 15.93 -5.27
CA ALA A 45 -3.77 14.94 -4.19
C ALA A 45 -3.11 13.61 -4.60
N PHE A 46 -3.30 13.15 -5.82
CA PHE A 46 -2.65 11.93 -6.31
C PHE A 46 -1.14 12.08 -6.42
N GLU A 47 -0.65 13.23 -6.86
CA GLU A 47 0.78 13.51 -6.94
C GLU A 47 1.43 13.52 -5.55
N LYS A 48 0.74 14.11 -4.58
CA LYS A 48 1.20 14.11 -3.19
C LYS A 48 1.25 12.69 -2.63
N HIS A 49 0.22 11.90 -2.88
CA HIS A 49 0.17 10.51 -2.44
C HIS A 49 1.28 9.68 -3.07
N GLU A 50 1.63 9.94 -4.33
CA GLU A 50 2.75 9.28 -4.99
C GLU A 50 4.07 9.53 -4.23
N GLY A 51 4.34 10.77 -3.87
CA GLY A 51 5.54 11.12 -3.09
C GLY A 51 5.56 10.46 -1.72
N GLU A 52 4.41 10.42 -1.04
CA GLU A 52 4.30 9.72 0.25
C GLU A 52 4.56 8.22 0.09
N THR A 53 4.05 7.62 -0.97
CA THR A 53 4.21 6.19 -1.24
C THR A 53 5.68 5.82 -1.49
N GLU A 54 6.44 6.69 -2.16
CA GLU A 54 7.87 6.48 -2.33
C GLU A 54 8.58 6.39 -0.98
N GLY A 55 8.25 7.27 -0.06
CA GLY A 55 8.80 7.25 1.31
C GLY A 55 8.36 6.00 2.07
N GLN A 56 7.14 5.53 1.84
CA GLN A 56 6.62 4.31 2.45
C GLN A 56 7.35 3.07 1.96
N VAL A 57 7.68 3.01 0.66
CA VAL A 57 8.51 1.93 0.12
C VAL A 57 9.89 1.92 0.79
N ASP A 58 10.51 3.08 0.94
CA ASP A 58 11.82 3.19 1.61
C ASP A 58 11.75 2.68 3.04
N ARG A 59 10.69 3.01 3.78
CA ARG A 59 10.51 2.52 5.15
C ARG A 59 10.34 0.99 5.19
N LEU A 60 9.61 0.42 4.24
CA LEU A 60 9.47 -1.03 4.15
C LEU A 60 10.81 -1.70 3.89
N GLU A 61 11.67 -1.12 3.05
CA GLU A 61 13.00 -1.63 2.81
C GLU A 61 13.84 -1.64 4.10
N LYS A 62 13.69 -0.61 4.94
CA LYS A 62 14.33 -0.58 6.26
C LYS A 62 13.79 -1.68 7.17
N VAL A 63 12.49 -1.95 7.13
CA VAL A 63 11.89 -3.03 7.93
C VAL A 63 12.45 -4.38 7.49
N PHE A 64 12.57 -4.63 6.18
CA PHE A 64 13.20 -5.86 5.68
C PHE A 64 14.62 -6.00 6.19
N ALA A 65 15.40 -4.91 6.19
CA ALA A 65 16.77 -4.93 6.71
C ALA A 65 16.80 -5.27 8.20
N LEU A 66 15.85 -4.75 8.98
CA LEU A 66 15.77 -5.02 10.42
C LEU A 66 15.51 -6.50 10.72
N ILE A 67 14.79 -7.19 9.86
CA ILE A 67 14.53 -8.63 10.02
C ILE A 67 15.51 -9.49 9.21
N GLU A 68 16.57 -8.88 8.68
CA GLU A 68 17.64 -9.56 7.93
C GLU A 68 17.10 -10.35 6.73
N GLN A 69 16.13 -9.79 6.03
CA GLN A 69 15.53 -10.38 4.84
C GLN A 69 15.68 -9.44 3.64
N PRO A 70 15.82 -9.99 2.42
CA PRO A 70 15.87 -9.13 1.24
C PRO A 70 14.53 -8.45 1.00
N ALA A 71 14.57 -7.20 0.55
CA ALA A 71 13.37 -6.45 0.17
C ALA A 71 12.82 -7.04 -1.13
N LYS A 72 11.81 -7.88 -1.01
CA LYS A 72 11.22 -8.61 -2.14
C LYS A 72 9.73 -8.72 -1.95
N GLY A 73 8.98 -8.45 -3.01
CA GLY A 73 7.51 -8.53 -2.99
C GLY A 73 6.98 -9.94 -3.25
N LYS A 74 5.74 -10.12 -2.84
CA LYS A 74 4.93 -11.30 -3.16
C LYS A 74 3.66 -10.78 -3.82
N THR A 75 3.22 -11.41 -4.91
CA THR A 75 2.01 -10.98 -5.61
C THR A 75 0.84 -10.82 -4.64
N CYS A 76 0.24 -9.64 -4.66
CA CYS A 76 -0.90 -9.28 -3.81
C CYS A 76 -2.16 -9.25 -4.68
N ASP A 77 -3.00 -10.27 -4.54
CA ASP A 77 -4.23 -10.36 -5.32
C ASP A 77 -5.20 -9.22 -4.97
N ALA A 78 -5.22 -8.82 -3.71
CA ALA A 78 -6.10 -7.74 -3.26
C ALA A 78 -5.78 -6.42 -3.98
N ILE A 79 -4.52 -5.99 -3.96
CA ILE A 79 -4.14 -4.72 -4.60
C ILE A 79 -4.28 -4.80 -6.12
N ASN A 80 -3.96 -5.93 -6.71
CA ASN A 80 -4.14 -6.12 -8.14
C ASN A 80 -5.61 -5.96 -8.54
N GLY A 81 -6.53 -6.50 -7.75
CA GLY A 81 -7.96 -6.34 -7.96
C GLY A 81 -8.43 -4.90 -7.80
N ILE A 82 -7.99 -4.22 -6.75
CA ILE A 82 -8.35 -2.82 -6.50
C ILE A 82 -7.85 -1.92 -7.63
N VAL A 83 -6.60 -2.11 -8.05
CA VAL A 83 -6.01 -1.33 -9.15
C VAL A 83 -6.75 -1.61 -10.47
N GLU A 84 -7.10 -2.87 -10.72
CA GLU A 84 -7.84 -3.23 -11.93
C GLU A 84 -9.20 -2.56 -11.98
N GLU A 85 -9.92 -2.52 -10.87
CA GLU A 85 -11.20 -1.80 -10.79
C GLU A 85 -11.03 -0.30 -11.08
N GLY A 86 -9.94 0.30 -10.60
CA GLY A 86 -9.61 1.69 -10.92
C GLY A 86 -9.37 1.90 -12.41
N LYS A 87 -8.69 0.97 -13.06
CA LYS A 87 -8.46 1.02 -14.51
C LYS A 87 -9.76 0.93 -15.31
N GLU A 88 -10.68 0.08 -14.87
CA GLU A 88 -11.99 -0.05 -15.48
C GLU A 88 -12.77 1.26 -15.41
N ILE A 89 -12.75 1.92 -14.26
CA ILE A 89 -13.39 3.23 -14.07
C ILE A 89 -12.78 4.27 -15.02
N MET A 90 -11.45 4.32 -15.10
CA MET A 90 -10.77 5.27 -16.00
C MET A 90 -11.16 5.06 -17.46
N LYS A 91 -11.37 3.81 -17.85
CA LYS A 91 -11.76 3.46 -19.22
C LYS A 91 -13.22 3.75 -19.49
N GLU A 92 -14.12 3.28 -18.62
CA GLU A 92 -15.57 3.37 -18.83
C GLU A 92 -16.11 4.79 -18.63
N PHE A 93 -15.54 5.55 -17.72
CA PHE A 93 -16.03 6.88 -17.37
C PHE A 93 -15.19 8.02 -17.93
N ARG A 94 -14.34 7.73 -18.92
CA ARG A 94 -13.52 8.74 -19.59
C ARG A 94 -14.42 9.86 -20.12
N GLY A 95 -14.11 11.10 -19.74
CA GLY A 95 -14.89 12.28 -20.15
C GLY A 95 -16.22 12.46 -19.42
N SER A 96 -16.56 11.56 -18.52
CA SER A 96 -17.79 11.65 -17.74
C SER A 96 -17.62 12.59 -16.54
N PRO A 97 -18.68 13.34 -16.17
CA PRO A 97 -18.65 14.12 -14.92
C PRO A 97 -18.46 13.26 -13.67
N ALA A 98 -18.69 11.95 -13.75
CA ALA A 98 -18.54 11.02 -12.63
C ALA A 98 -17.12 10.45 -12.48
N LEU A 99 -16.22 10.73 -13.43
CA LEU A 99 -14.88 10.13 -13.44
C LEU A 99 -14.11 10.40 -12.13
N ASP A 100 -14.06 11.68 -11.71
CA ASP A 100 -13.31 12.04 -10.50
C ASP A 100 -13.88 11.38 -9.26
N ALA A 101 -15.19 11.25 -9.15
CA ALA A 101 -15.83 10.53 -8.03
C ALA A 101 -15.40 9.08 -8.00
N GLY A 102 -15.33 8.42 -9.17
CA GLY A 102 -14.88 7.04 -9.29
C GLY A 102 -13.40 6.87 -8.93
N LEU A 103 -12.56 7.79 -9.38
CA LEU A 103 -11.13 7.80 -9.07
C LEU A 103 -10.90 7.97 -7.56
N LEU A 104 -11.64 8.88 -6.95
CA LEU A 104 -11.54 9.10 -5.50
C LEU A 104 -11.95 7.84 -4.74
N ALA A 105 -13.03 7.18 -5.15
CA ALA A 105 -13.48 5.93 -4.53
C ALA A 105 -12.41 4.83 -4.63
N ALA A 106 -11.80 4.69 -5.80
CA ALA A 106 -10.72 3.72 -6.01
C ALA A 106 -9.52 4.02 -5.11
N ALA A 107 -9.15 5.30 -4.98
CA ALA A 107 -8.05 5.72 -4.12
C ALA A 107 -8.34 5.43 -2.64
N GLN A 108 -9.58 5.65 -2.20
CA GLN A 108 -9.98 5.34 -0.84
C GLN A 108 -9.91 3.83 -0.55
N ALA A 109 -10.26 3.00 -1.52
CA ALA A 109 -10.13 1.55 -1.37
C ALA A 109 -8.67 1.14 -1.17
N VAL A 110 -7.75 1.75 -1.92
CA VAL A 110 -6.32 1.54 -1.76
C VAL A 110 -5.88 1.94 -0.34
N GLU A 111 -6.26 3.14 0.09
CA GLU A 111 -5.87 3.67 1.40
C GLU A 111 -6.38 2.80 2.56
N HIS A 112 -7.63 2.36 2.51
CA HIS A 112 -8.19 1.50 3.55
C HIS A 112 -7.52 0.14 3.59
N TYR A 113 -7.16 -0.42 2.44
CA TYR A 113 -6.37 -1.64 2.39
C TYR A 113 -5.04 -1.44 3.11
N GLU A 114 -4.35 -0.33 2.82
CA GLU A 114 -3.08 -0.01 3.46
C GLU A 114 -3.23 0.19 4.96
N ILE A 115 -4.26 0.92 5.40
CA ILE A 115 -4.54 1.13 6.83
C ILE A 115 -4.69 -0.21 7.54
N SER A 116 -5.47 -1.13 6.95
CA SER A 116 -5.66 -2.47 7.50
C SER A 116 -4.33 -3.22 7.65
N ARG A 117 -3.53 -3.21 6.61
CA ARG A 117 -2.28 -3.98 6.57
C ARG A 117 -1.20 -3.38 7.48
N TYR A 118 -1.04 -2.05 7.46
CA TYR A 118 -0.05 -1.41 8.32
C TYR A 118 -0.40 -1.51 9.80
N GLY A 119 -1.67 -1.38 10.14
CA GLY A 119 -2.13 -1.58 11.51
C GLY A 119 -1.86 -3.01 12.01
N THR A 120 -2.13 -3.98 11.17
CA THR A 120 -1.88 -5.39 11.45
C THR A 120 -0.39 -5.67 11.62
N LEU A 121 0.44 -5.22 10.67
CA LEU A 121 1.89 -5.41 10.72
C LEU A 121 2.51 -4.74 11.95
N LYS A 122 2.07 -3.53 12.28
CA LYS A 122 2.53 -2.82 13.46
C LYS A 122 2.25 -3.63 14.73
N THR A 123 1.04 -4.14 14.86
CA THR A 123 0.64 -4.96 16.02
C THR A 123 1.50 -6.22 16.12
N TRP A 124 1.69 -6.91 15.01
CA TRP A 124 2.52 -8.12 15.00
C TRP A 124 3.98 -7.82 15.29
N ALA A 125 4.50 -6.70 14.79
CA ALA A 125 5.88 -6.29 15.08
C ALA A 125 6.07 -6.09 16.59
N LYS A 126 5.11 -5.47 17.27
CA LYS A 126 5.15 -5.30 18.73
C LYS A 126 5.13 -6.64 19.45
N GLU A 127 4.28 -7.55 19.01
CA GLU A 127 4.21 -8.90 19.60
C GLU A 127 5.53 -9.65 19.44
N LEU A 128 6.22 -9.41 18.33
CA LEU A 128 7.51 -10.06 18.05
C LEU A 128 8.70 -9.34 18.69
N GLY A 129 8.46 -8.24 19.40
CA GLY A 129 9.53 -7.46 20.02
C GLY A 129 10.33 -6.61 19.04
N LEU A 130 9.79 -6.37 17.84
CA LEU A 130 10.43 -5.58 16.78
C LEU A 130 10.01 -4.12 16.89
N ASP A 131 10.47 -3.43 17.95
CA ASP A 131 10.00 -2.09 18.28
C ASP A 131 10.34 -1.05 17.22
N GLU A 132 11.53 -1.11 16.65
CA GLU A 132 11.95 -0.20 15.59
C GLU A 132 11.12 -0.39 14.32
N ALA A 133 10.86 -1.65 13.96
CA ALA A 133 9.98 -1.96 12.83
C ALA A 133 8.57 -1.44 13.09
N ALA A 134 8.05 -1.64 14.31
CA ALA A 134 6.73 -1.15 14.70
C ALA A 134 6.62 0.37 14.56
N SER A 135 7.66 1.12 14.91
CA SER A 135 7.70 2.57 14.77
C SER A 135 7.65 3.01 13.31
N LEU A 136 8.39 2.35 12.44
CA LEU A 136 8.38 2.64 11.01
C LEU A 136 7.01 2.37 10.39
N LEU A 137 6.39 1.26 10.76
CA LEU A 137 5.06 0.89 10.27
C LEU A 137 3.99 1.85 10.79
N GLU A 138 4.12 2.31 12.03
CA GLU A 138 3.22 3.32 12.61
C GLU A 138 3.31 4.65 11.87
N GLU A 139 4.50 5.07 11.49
CA GLU A 139 4.71 6.30 10.74
C GLU A 139 3.93 6.29 9.43
N THR A 140 4.00 5.19 8.68
CA THR A 140 3.24 5.02 7.45
C THR A 140 1.73 4.97 7.73
N LEU A 141 1.32 4.26 8.77
CA LEU A 141 -0.09 4.18 9.16
C LEU A 141 -0.68 5.56 9.42
N GLN A 142 0.06 6.44 10.11
CA GLN A 142 -0.41 7.80 10.39
C GLN A 142 -0.51 8.63 9.11
N GLU A 143 0.39 8.47 8.17
CA GLU A 143 0.30 9.13 6.86
C GLU A 143 -0.97 8.72 6.14
N GLU A 144 -1.27 7.43 6.10
CA GLU A 144 -2.47 6.90 5.43
C GLU A 144 -3.76 7.42 6.08
N LYS A 145 -3.79 7.51 7.40
CA LYS A 145 -4.96 8.02 8.12
C LYS A 145 -5.24 9.50 7.85
N LYS A 146 -4.21 10.28 7.50
CA LYS A 146 -4.35 11.71 7.19
C LYS A 146 -4.78 11.97 5.76
N THR A 147 -4.63 11.01 4.90
CA THR A 147 -5.03 11.11 3.49
C THR A 147 -6.55 10.90 3.33
#